data_20933703806121a0a614fe1d87316971
#
_entry.id   20933703806121a0a614fe1d87316971
#
_cell.length_a   1.000
_cell.length_b   1.000
_cell.length_c   1.000
_cell.angle_alpha   90.00
_cell.angle_beta   90.00
_cell.angle_gamma   90.00
#
_symmetry.space_group_name_H-M   'P 1'
#
loop_
_entity.id
_entity.type
_entity.pdbx_description
1 polymer ?
#
loop_
_entity_poly.entity_id
_entity_poly.type
_entity_poly.pdbx_seq_one_letter_code
_entity_poly.pdbx_strand_id
1 'polypeptide(L)'
;MARNSEFYKGRRKKRSYAIIPAAVIIGIIVLTVVLFYSMQQYAVISKEGVSVELPILKSEENTTVDSEGNVVKVFDPVDASITFDDPDYSGIEAQVGEDVPAMRAIYVSSENITQDKLNEYADRLSVGNALVLEMKPVSGNLMWNSQAQAAVNYGLYVETEQTRQIPELIAGLKAREDKDIYLVAEINVCRDALYASRSTTVCLRTELGGNYTDDEGAWLDPYNTELRQYV
;
A
#
# COMPACT_ATOMS: atom_id res chain seq x y z
N MET A 1 19.04 82.77 51.87
CA MET A 1 18.67 81.33 51.88
C MET A 1 18.08 80.95 50.51
N ALA A 2 18.89 80.35 49.64
CA ALA A 2 18.47 79.96 48.31
C ALA A 2 18.16 78.41 48.32
N ARG A 3 16.96 78.08 47.96
CA ARG A 3 16.49 76.69 47.87
C ARG A 3 16.76 76.17 46.48
N ASN A 4 17.72 75.22 46.31
CA ASN A 4 17.96 74.53 45.11
C ASN A 4 16.81 73.54 44.87
N SER A 5 16.06 73.70 43.77
CA SER A 5 15.13 72.75 43.30
C SER A 5 15.83 71.86 42.21
N GLU A 6 16.23 70.67 42.58
CA GLU A 6 16.74 69.66 41.61
C GLU A 6 15.57 69.13 40.77
N PHE A 7 15.60 69.48 39.50
CA PHE A 7 14.68 68.89 38.50
C PHE A 7 15.07 67.42 38.21
N TYR A 8 14.24 66.45 38.59
CA TYR A 8 14.34 65.08 38.21
C TYR A 8 14.12 64.96 36.70
N LYS A 9 15.19 64.75 35.94
CA LYS A 9 15.09 64.33 34.51
C LYS A 9 14.65 62.91 34.43
N GLY A 10 13.36 62.65 34.13
CA GLY A 10 12.82 61.34 33.89
C GLY A 10 13.61 60.62 32.76
N ARG A 11 14.11 59.43 33.08
CA ARG A 11 14.75 58.54 32.11
C ARG A 11 13.74 58.18 31.03
N ARG A 12 13.89 58.75 29.82
CA ARG A 12 13.15 58.28 28.63
C ARG A 12 13.58 56.83 28.33
N LYS A 13 12.65 55.88 28.45
CA LYS A 13 12.87 54.50 27.98
C LYS A 13 13.24 54.58 26.50
N LYS A 14 14.48 54.17 26.13
CA LYS A 14 14.86 53.96 24.74
C LYS A 14 13.96 52.83 24.20
N ARG A 15 13.03 53.13 23.31
CA ARG A 15 12.30 52.12 22.56
C ARG A 15 13.33 51.32 21.77
N SER A 16 13.42 50.04 22.03
CA SER A 16 14.34 49.15 21.34
C SER A 16 13.86 49.02 19.88
N TYR A 17 14.53 49.69 18.97
CA TYR A 17 14.27 49.59 17.53
C TYR A 17 14.64 48.20 16.95
N ALA A 18 15.20 47.30 17.75
CA ALA A 18 15.57 45.96 17.38
C ALA A 18 14.35 45.02 17.16
N ILE A 19 13.18 45.38 17.69
CA ILE A 19 11.96 44.55 17.56
C ILE A 19 11.44 44.57 16.12
N ILE A 20 11.58 45.68 15.40
CA ILE A 20 11.08 45.81 14.02
C ILE A 20 11.86 44.89 13.07
N PRO A 21 13.20 44.90 13.02
CA PRO A 21 13.93 43.96 12.12
C PRO A 21 13.74 42.50 12.52
N ALA A 22 13.60 42.19 13.82
CA ALA A 22 13.32 40.82 14.26
C ALA A 22 11.94 40.32 13.77
N ALA A 23 10.91 41.17 13.84
CA ALA A 23 9.58 40.84 13.34
C ALA A 23 9.57 40.65 11.81
N VAL A 24 10.33 41.44 11.06
CA VAL A 24 10.47 41.28 9.60
C VAL A 24 11.15 39.95 9.25
N ILE A 25 12.22 39.57 9.92
CA ILE A 25 12.92 38.31 9.70
C ILE A 25 12.00 37.12 9.98
N ILE A 26 11.25 37.14 11.08
CA ILE A 26 10.27 36.07 11.39
C ILE A 26 9.19 36.02 10.33
N GLY A 27 8.70 37.17 9.87
CA GLY A 27 7.71 37.22 8.78
C GLY A 27 8.22 36.61 7.48
N ILE A 28 9.48 36.86 7.11
CA ILE A 28 10.10 36.25 5.93
C ILE A 28 10.22 34.73 6.08
N ILE A 29 10.67 34.27 7.26
CA ILE A 29 10.80 32.81 7.52
C ILE A 29 9.44 32.11 7.41
N VAL A 30 8.40 32.66 8.04
CA VAL A 30 7.04 32.11 7.97
C VAL A 30 6.54 32.10 6.52
N LEU A 31 6.75 33.17 5.77
CA LEU A 31 6.35 33.25 4.36
C LEU A 31 7.07 32.18 3.52
N THR A 32 8.38 32.00 3.73
CA THR A 32 9.18 30.99 3.02
C THR A 32 8.69 29.58 3.33
N VAL A 33 8.37 29.28 4.60
CA VAL A 33 7.82 27.98 4.99
C VAL A 33 6.45 27.75 4.36
N VAL A 34 5.56 28.73 4.37
CA VAL A 34 4.23 28.62 3.72
C VAL A 34 4.37 28.42 2.22
N LEU A 35 5.25 29.15 1.55
CA LEU A 35 5.51 28.97 0.12
C LEU A 35 6.10 27.59 -0.17
N PHE A 36 7.02 27.11 0.66
CA PHE A 36 7.59 25.78 0.49
C PHE A 36 6.51 24.67 0.60
N TYR A 37 5.65 24.76 1.62
CA TYR A 37 4.54 23.82 1.78
C TYR A 37 3.52 23.91 0.62
N SER A 38 3.20 25.11 0.16
CA SER A 38 2.28 25.27 -0.97
C SER A 38 2.89 24.78 -2.30
N MET A 39 4.20 24.87 -2.46
CA MET A 39 4.88 24.34 -3.66
C MET A 39 4.98 22.82 -3.67
N GLN A 40 5.00 22.15 -2.51
CA GLN A 40 5.08 20.68 -2.46
C GLN A 40 3.91 19.99 -3.17
N GLN A 41 2.72 20.57 -3.15
CA GLN A 41 1.56 20.01 -3.84
C GLN A 41 1.63 20.14 -5.37
N TYR A 42 2.54 20.95 -5.90
CA TYR A 42 2.75 21.18 -7.35
C TYR A 42 4.08 20.57 -7.85
N ALA A 43 4.82 19.88 -7.00
CA ALA A 43 6.06 19.22 -7.38
C ALA A 43 5.75 17.86 -8.00
N VAL A 44 6.05 17.72 -9.28
CA VAL A 44 5.95 16.44 -10.01
C VAL A 44 7.35 15.83 -10.09
N ILE A 45 7.51 14.64 -9.50
CA ILE A 45 8.77 13.89 -9.55
C ILE A 45 8.68 12.90 -10.71
N SER A 46 9.50 13.11 -11.74
CA SER A 46 9.63 12.21 -12.87
C SER A 46 11.02 11.56 -12.91
N LYS A 47 11.21 10.57 -13.78
CA LYS A 47 12.54 9.95 -13.99
C LYS A 47 13.59 10.91 -14.54
N GLU A 48 13.15 12.03 -15.09
CA GLU A 48 14.02 13.06 -15.69
C GLU A 48 14.35 14.20 -14.72
N GLY A 49 13.76 14.21 -13.52
CA GLY A 49 14.01 15.24 -12.50
C GLY A 49 12.73 15.70 -11.78
N VAL A 50 12.89 16.75 -11.00
CA VAL A 50 11.79 17.42 -10.29
C VAL A 50 11.36 18.63 -11.09
N SER A 51 10.10 18.66 -11.52
CA SER A 51 9.47 19.83 -12.15
C SER A 51 8.40 20.40 -11.23
N VAL A 52 8.20 21.71 -11.29
CA VAL A 52 7.15 22.41 -10.54
C VAL A 52 6.13 22.94 -11.53
N GLU A 53 4.93 22.38 -11.52
CA GLU A 53 3.81 22.82 -12.36
C GLU A 53 2.97 23.84 -11.58
N LEU A 54 3.15 25.11 -11.86
CA LEU A 54 2.32 26.18 -11.28
C LEU A 54 1.06 26.38 -12.12
N PRO A 55 -0.14 26.40 -11.50
CA PRO A 55 -1.41 26.61 -12.22
C PRO A 55 -1.46 27.93 -13.03
N ILE A 56 -0.64 28.90 -12.65
CA ILE A 56 -0.58 30.24 -13.28
C ILE A 56 0.31 30.25 -14.54
N LEU A 57 1.15 29.22 -14.72
CA LEU A 57 2.07 29.10 -15.86
C LEU A 57 1.62 28.01 -16.86
N LYS A 58 0.38 27.56 -16.80
CA LYS A 58 -0.14 26.68 -17.86
C LYS A 58 -0.06 27.44 -19.17
N SER A 59 0.85 27.00 -20.02
CA SER A 59 0.90 27.39 -21.44
C SER A 59 -0.47 27.15 -22.07
N GLU A 60 -0.84 27.99 -23.01
CA GLU A 60 -2.10 27.96 -23.74
C GLU A 60 -2.52 26.55 -24.08
N GLU A 61 -3.61 26.08 -23.44
CA GLU A 61 -4.23 24.82 -23.81
C GLU A 61 -4.62 24.93 -25.28
N ASN A 62 -4.10 24.06 -26.14
CA ASN A 62 -4.52 23.98 -27.53
C ASN A 62 -6.02 23.65 -27.57
N THR A 63 -6.83 24.68 -27.75
CA THR A 63 -8.28 24.56 -27.93
C THR A 63 -8.63 24.86 -29.36
N THR A 64 -9.45 24.03 -29.99
CA THR A 64 -10.09 24.32 -31.26
C THR A 64 -11.59 24.46 -31.04
N VAL A 65 -12.24 25.16 -31.97
CA VAL A 65 -13.69 25.32 -31.99
C VAL A 65 -14.26 24.25 -32.94
N ASP A 66 -15.17 23.43 -32.46
CA ASP A 66 -15.84 22.43 -33.29
C ASP A 66 -16.83 23.11 -34.29
N SER A 67 -17.41 22.31 -35.18
CA SER A 67 -18.37 22.79 -36.17
C SER A 67 -19.67 23.35 -35.58
N GLU A 68 -19.90 23.17 -34.29
CA GLU A 68 -21.06 23.66 -33.55
C GLU A 68 -20.75 24.90 -32.70
N GLY A 69 -19.47 25.37 -32.74
CA GLY A 69 -19.03 26.58 -32.03
C GLY A 69 -18.59 26.34 -30.57
N ASN A 70 -18.46 25.07 -30.12
CA ASN A 70 -17.99 24.73 -28.78
C ASN A 70 -16.46 24.68 -28.73
N VAL A 71 -15.88 25.19 -27.66
CA VAL A 71 -14.43 25.11 -27.42
C VAL A 71 -14.09 23.68 -26.95
N VAL A 72 -13.39 22.93 -27.82
CA VAL A 72 -12.94 21.55 -27.51
C VAL A 72 -11.44 21.56 -27.29
N LYS A 73 -10.98 20.87 -26.23
CA LYS A 73 -9.56 20.65 -26.02
C LYS A 73 -9.03 19.67 -27.06
N VAL A 74 -8.09 20.12 -27.88
CA VAL A 74 -7.34 19.21 -28.75
C VAL A 74 -6.23 18.61 -27.91
N PHE A 75 -6.38 17.31 -27.60
CA PHE A 75 -5.26 16.53 -27.13
C PHE A 75 -4.41 16.19 -28.36
N ASP A 76 -3.16 16.64 -28.39
CA ASP A 76 -2.21 16.09 -29.34
C ASP A 76 -2.25 14.56 -29.19
N PRO A 77 -2.43 13.81 -30.29
CA PRO A 77 -2.38 12.36 -30.20
C PRO A 77 -1.00 11.99 -29.65
N VAL A 78 -0.97 11.56 -28.39
CA VAL A 78 0.23 10.94 -27.85
C VAL A 78 0.39 9.67 -28.65
N ASP A 79 1.44 9.59 -29.48
CA ASP A 79 1.88 8.33 -30.08
C ASP A 79 2.39 7.42 -28.95
N ALA A 80 1.45 6.92 -28.16
CA ALA A 80 1.72 5.88 -27.20
C ALA A 80 1.80 4.55 -27.96
N SER A 81 2.98 4.24 -28.45
CA SER A 81 3.27 2.86 -28.82
C SER A 81 3.38 2.04 -27.53
N ILE A 82 2.30 1.34 -27.18
CA ILE A 82 2.36 0.32 -26.14
C ILE A 82 3.09 -0.88 -26.79
N THR A 83 4.39 -0.96 -26.56
CA THR A 83 5.14 -2.19 -26.82
C THR A 83 4.84 -3.12 -25.65
N PHE A 84 4.04 -4.15 -25.91
CA PHE A 84 4.01 -5.31 -25.04
C PHE A 84 5.32 -6.07 -25.31
N ASP A 85 6.29 -5.93 -24.43
CA ASP A 85 7.36 -6.90 -24.36
C ASP A 85 6.70 -8.20 -23.89
N ASP A 86 6.63 -9.19 -24.78
CA ASP A 86 6.24 -10.53 -24.37
C ASP A 86 7.21 -10.96 -23.26
N PRO A 87 6.71 -11.31 -22.07
CA PRO A 87 7.59 -11.74 -20.99
C PRO A 87 8.43 -12.90 -21.49
N ASP A 88 9.75 -12.79 -21.34
CA ASP A 88 10.66 -13.87 -21.67
C ASP A 88 10.50 -15.00 -20.65
N TYR A 89 9.73 -16.01 -21.03
CA TYR A 89 9.55 -17.22 -20.25
C TYR A 89 10.62 -18.29 -20.54
N SER A 90 11.64 -18.00 -21.34
CA SER A 90 12.66 -18.98 -21.75
C SER A 90 13.50 -19.53 -20.59
N GLY A 91 13.53 -18.84 -19.44
CA GLY A 91 14.18 -19.32 -18.22
C GLY A 91 13.23 -20.03 -17.25
N ILE A 92 11.95 -20.06 -17.54
CA ILE A 92 10.96 -20.80 -16.75
C ILE A 92 10.79 -22.15 -17.43
N GLU A 93 11.59 -23.15 -17.02
CA GLU A 93 11.19 -24.53 -17.26
C GLU A 93 9.81 -24.69 -16.59
N ALA A 94 8.77 -24.60 -17.41
CA ALA A 94 7.47 -25.08 -16.98
C ALA A 94 7.69 -26.54 -16.58
N GLN A 95 7.77 -26.79 -15.29
CA GLN A 95 7.51 -28.11 -14.77
C GLN A 95 6.03 -28.36 -15.09
N VAL A 96 5.77 -28.66 -16.35
CA VAL A 96 4.51 -29.28 -16.75
C VAL A 96 4.60 -30.64 -16.06
N GLY A 97 4.09 -30.68 -14.83
CA GLY A 97 3.89 -31.93 -14.13
C GLY A 97 3.08 -32.82 -15.07
N GLU A 98 3.39 -34.09 -15.02
CA GLU A 98 2.58 -35.14 -15.63
C GLU A 98 1.11 -34.79 -15.54
N ASP A 99 0.31 -35.05 -16.57
CA ASP A 99 -1.10 -34.67 -16.67
C ASP A 99 -1.81 -34.62 -15.33
N VAL A 100 -2.03 -33.43 -14.84
CA VAL A 100 -2.75 -33.22 -13.57
C VAL A 100 -4.17 -33.73 -13.83
N PRO A 101 -4.55 -34.86 -13.26
CA PRO A 101 -5.89 -35.41 -13.50
C PRO A 101 -6.91 -34.37 -13.07
N ALA A 102 -8.09 -34.36 -13.72
CA ALA A 102 -9.17 -33.45 -13.37
C ALA A 102 -9.48 -33.57 -11.86
N MET A 103 -8.91 -32.70 -11.05
CA MET A 103 -9.06 -32.70 -9.60
C MET A 103 -10.38 -32.04 -9.20
N ARG A 104 -11.03 -32.61 -8.21
CA ARG A 104 -12.09 -31.94 -7.45
C ARG A 104 -11.51 -31.50 -6.11
N ALA A 105 -11.78 -30.29 -5.70
CA ALA A 105 -11.27 -29.76 -4.46
C ALA A 105 -12.40 -29.39 -3.50
N ILE A 106 -12.14 -29.54 -2.21
CA ILE A 106 -12.95 -28.96 -1.15
C ILE A 106 -12.19 -27.75 -0.62
N TYR A 107 -12.84 -26.59 -0.63
CA TYR A 107 -12.32 -25.37 -0.01
C TYR A 107 -12.59 -25.41 1.48
N VAL A 108 -11.55 -25.05 2.26
CA VAL A 108 -11.59 -25.00 3.71
C VAL A 108 -11.17 -23.61 4.14
N SER A 109 -12.14 -22.84 4.63
CA SER A 109 -11.85 -21.51 5.19
C SER A 109 -10.92 -21.60 6.39
N SER A 110 -10.15 -20.55 6.66
CA SER A 110 -9.19 -20.47 7.76
C SER A 110 -9.78 -20.85 9.11
N GLU A 111 -11.04 -20.49 9.36
CA GLU A 111 -11.75 -20.83 10.59
C GLU A 111 -12.01 -22.34 10.75
N ASN A 112 -12.12 -23.06 9.64
CA ASN A 112 -12.40 -24.49 9.60
C ASN A 112 -11.13 -25.36 9.49
N ILE A 113 -9.93 -24.78 9.53
CA ILE A 113 -8.68 -25.55 9.60
C ILE A 113 -8.52 -26.08 11.03
N THR A 114 -9.29 -27.11 11.35
CA THR A 114 -9.27 -27.85 12.62
C THR A 114 -9.18 -29.34 12.36
N GLN A 115 -8.69 -30.12 13.34
CA GLN A 115 -8.52 -31.58 13.19
C GLN A 115 -9.81 -32.26 12.73
N ASP A 116 -10.93 -31.95 13.40
CA ASP A 116 -12.21 -32.62 13.13
C ASP A 116 -12.73 -32.29 11.73
N LYS A 117 -12.65 -31.01 11.32
CA LYS A 117 -13.12 -30.57 9.99
C LYS A 117 -12.22 -31.08 8.88
N LEU A 118 -10.92 -31.05 9.07
CA LEU A 118 -9.99 -31.57 8.07
C LEU A 118 -10.17 -33.09 7.88
N ASN A 119 -10.38 -33.83 8.94
CA ASN A 119 -10.69 -35.28 8.83
C ASN A 119 -12.04 -35.50 8.13
N GLU A 120 -13.09 -34.77 8.53
CA GLU A 120 -14.41 -34.83 7.88
C GLU A 120 -14.30 -34.60 6.36
N TYR A 121 -13.59 -33.53 5.95
CA TYR A 121 -13.44 -33.21 4.54
C TYR A 121 -12.55 -34.20 3.80
N ALA A 122 -11.47 -34.65 4.41
CA ALA A 122 -10.59 -35.67 3.85
C ALA A 122 -11.34 -36.99 3.62
N ASP A 123 -12.21 -37.37 4.54
CA ASP A 123 -13.01 -38.61 4.41
C ASP A 123 -14.02 -38.53 3.26
N ARG A 124 -14.49 -37.34 2.93
CA ARG A 124 -15.42 -37.08 1.81
C ARG A 124 -14.73 -37.05 0.45
N LEU A 125 -13.41 -36.86 0.42
CA LEU A 125 -12.66 -36.82 -0.84
C LEU A 125 -12.48 -38.21 -1.41
N SER A 126 -12.54 -38.31 -2.75
CA SER A 126 -12.06 -39.46 -3.48
C SER A 126 -10.56 -39.37 -3.69
N VAL A 127 -9.94 -40.50 -4.08
CA VAL A 127 -8.49 -40.54 -4.40
C VAL A 127 -8.16 -39.53 -5.50
N GLY A 128 -7.04 -38.84 -5.35
CA GLY A 128 -6.53 -37.84 -6.31
C GLY A 128 -7.23 -36.46 -6.27
N ASN A 129 -8.00 -36.19 -5.24
CA ASN A 129 -8.63 -34.89 -5.03
C ASN A 129 -7.85 -34.02 -4.04
N ALA A 130 -8.25 -32.75 -3.94
CA ALA A 130 -7.50 -31.74 -3.18
C ALA A 130 -8.32 -31.13 -2.03
N LEU A 131 -7.61 -30.69 -1.01
CA LEU A 131 -8.09 -29.71 -0.05
C LEU A 131 -7.41 -28.37 -0.33
N VAL A 132 -8.20 -27.34 -0.57
CA VAL A 132 -7.71 -25.94 -0.69
C VAL A 132 -7.87 -25.29 0.67
N LEU A 133 -6.76 -25.02 1.33
CA LEU A 133 -6.74 -24.41 2.65
C LEU A 133 -6.52 -22.92 2.54
N GLU A 134 -7.42 -22.12 3.10
CA GLU A 134 -7.27 -20.67 3.17
C GLU A 134 -6.18 -20.31 4.20
N MET A 135 -4.95 -20.27 3.74
CA MET A 135 -3.79 -20.02 4.60
C MET A 135 -3.56 -18.54 4.88
N LYS A 136 -4.10 -17.65 4.03
CA LYS A 136 -4.09 -16.21 4.25
C LYS A 136 -5.42 -15.62 3.81
N PRO A 137 -6.37 -15.44 4.74
CA PRO A 137 -7.67 -14.82 4.46
C PRO A 137 -7.54 -13.33 4.14
N VAL A 138 -8.61 -12.73 3.65
CA VAL A 138 -8.72 -11.28 3.38
C VAL A 138 -8.46 -10.44 4.63
N SER A 139 -8.75 -10.97 5.81
CA SER A 139 -8.42 -10.33 7.10
C SER A 139 -6.91 -10.09 7.28
N GLY A 140 -6.06 -10.84 6.57
CA GLY A 140 -4.60 -10.71 6.58
C GLY A 140 -3.88 -11.51 7.67
N ASN A 141 -4.60 -12.24 8.52
CA ASN A 141 -3.97 -13.10 9.52
C ASN A 141 -3.31 -14.30 8.84
N LEU A 142 -1.99 -14.40 8.94
CA LEU A 142 -1.27 -15.57 8.44
C LEU A 142 -1.56 -16.80 9.29
N MET A 143 -1.87 -17.91 8.63
CA MET A 143 -2.09 -19.19 9.29
C MET A 143 -0.79 -19.96 9.55
N TRP A 144 0.36 -19.39 9.21
CA TRP A 144 1.71 -19.94 9.48
C TRP A 144 2.66 -18.84 9.95
N ASN A 145 3.68 -19.22 10.72
CA ASN A 145 4.73 -18.32 11.18
C ASN A 145 5.69 -17.96 10.03
N SER A 146 5.29 -16.97 9.23
CA SER A 146 6.10 -16.49 8.12
C SER A 146 7.34 -15.74 8.60
N GLN A 147 8.48 -16.01 7.95
CA GLN A 147 9.75 -15.32 8.17
C GLN A 147 9.95 -14.17 7.16
N ALA A 148 8.97 -13.88 6.29
CA ALA A 148 9.02 -12.73 5.41
C ALA A 148 9.19 -11.44 6.24
N GLN A 149 10.08 -10.54 5.78
CA GLN A 149 10.45 -9.34 6.54
C GLN A 149 9.22 -8.48 6.91
N ALA A 150 8.28 -8.33 5.99
CA ALA A 150 7.04 -7.59 6.26
C ALA A 150 6.17 -8.31 7.31
N ALA A 151 6.06 -9.64 7.25
CA ALA A 151 5.29 -10.41 8.23
C ALA A 151 5.84 -10.20 9.65
N VAL A 152 7.16 -10.20 9.78
CA VAL A 152 7.85 -9.99 11.07
C VAL A 152 7.72 -8.54 11.54
N ASN A 153 8.05 -7.59 10.66
CA ASN A 153 8.07 -6.16 11.00
C ASN A 153 6.68 -5.64 11.42
N TYR A 154 5.66 -6.10 10.74
CA TYR A 154 4.28 -5.66 10.99
C TYR A 154 3.48 -6.65 11.84
N GLY A 155 4.09 -7.75 12.28
CA GLY A 155 3.45 -8.75 13.13
C GLY A 155 2.19 -9.35 12.50
N LEU A 156 2.25 -9.72 11.22
CA LEU A 156 1.09 -10.22 10.46
C LEU A 156 0.71 -11.66 10.82
N TYR A 157 1.54 -12.35 11.56
CA TYR A 157 1.23 -13.64 12.17
C TYR A 157 0.84 -13.42 13.63
N VAL A 158 -0.32 -13.94 14.00
CA VAL A 158 -0.77 -13.99 15.40
C VAL A 158 -0.80 -15.44 15.83
N GLU A 159 0.05 -15.76 16.81
CA GLU A 159 0.07 -17.09 17.38
C GLU A 159 -1.18 -17.35 18.21
N THR A 160 -1.96 -18.33 17.79
CA THR A 160 -3.15 -18.84 18.49
C THR A 160 -3.02 -20.34 18.69
N GLU A 161 -3.90 -20.96 19.46
CA GLU A 161 -3.94 -22.40 19.56
C GLU A 161 -4.12 -23.06 18.20
N GLN A 162 -5.01 -22.52 17.37
CA GLN A 162 -5.27 -23.00 16.02
C GLN A 162 -4.02 -22.92 15.14
N THR A 163 -3.38 -21.74 15.04
CA THR A 163 -2.23 -21.55 14.15
C THR A 163 -1.03 -22.40 14.55
N ARG A 164 -0.85 -22.70 15.84
CA ARG A 164 0.19 -23.63 16.34
C ARG A 164 -0.03 -25.06 15.90
N GLN A 165 -1.29 -25.49 15.76
CA GLN A 165 -1.63 -26.87 15.39
C GLN A 165 -1.52 -27.13 13.88
N ILE A 166 -1.55 -26.10 13.03
CA ILE A 166 -1.59 -26.25 11.58
C ILE A 166 -0.45 -27.13 11.01
N PRO A 167 0.82 -26.98 11.41
CA PRO A 167 1.88 -27.86 10.90
C PRO A 167 1.61 -29.34 11.18
N GLU A 168 1.09 -29.68 12.38
CA GLU A 168 0.76 -31.05 12.75
C GLU A 168 -0.46 -31.56 11.96
N LEU A 169 -1.47 -30.70 11.76
CA LEU A 169 -2.65 -31.01 10.95
C LEU A 169 -2.29 -31.33 9.51
N ILE A 170 -1.42 -30.51 8.89
CA ILE A 170 -0.92 -30.74 7.54
C ILE A 170 -0.11 -32.04 7.47
N ALA A 171 0.77 -32.27 8.44
CA ALA A 171 1.55 -33.50 8.50
C ALA A 171 0.65 -34.73 8.65
N GLY A 172 -0.38 -34.67 9.47
CA GLY A 172 -1.37 -35.73 9.64
C GLY A 172 -2.15 -36.04 8.35
N LEU A 173 -2.56 -35.01 7.59
CA LEU A 173 -3.20 -35.20 6.30
C LEU A 173 -2.28 -35.85 5.27
N LYS A 174 -1.00 -35.45 5.23
CA LYS A 174 0.00 -36.05 4.33
C LYS A 174 0.40 -37.47 4.71
N ALA A 175 0.27 -37.84 5.98
CA ALA A 175 0.58 -39.17 6.46
C ALA A 175 -0.57 -40.18 6.25
N ARG A 176 -1.70 -39.77 5.70
CA ARG A 176 -2.81 -40.67 5.41
C ARG A 176 -2.42 -41.67 4.31
N GLU A 177 -2.41 -42.96 4.66
CA GLU A 177 -2.11 -44.04 3.71
C GLU A 177 -3.34 -44.45 2.88
N ASP A 178 -4.53 -44.13 3.35
CA ASP A 178 -5.79 -44.50 2.72
C ASP A 178 -6.15 -43.63 1.51
N LYS A 179 -5.57 -42.42 1.44
CA LYS A 179 -5.87 -41.43 0.38
C LYS A 179 -4.65 -40.58 0.05
N ASP A 180 -4.40 -40.43 -1.23
CA ASP A 180 -3.48 -39.39 -1.73
C ASP A 180 -4.27 -38.09 -1.90
N ILE A 181 -4.02 -37.13 -1.00
CA ILE A 181 -4.72 -35.84 -0.96
C ILE A 181 -3.74 -34.73 -1.34
N TYR A 182 -4.06 -33.99 -2.41
CA TYR A 182 -3.34 -32.78 -2.74
C TYR A 182 -3.72 -31.65 -1.75
N LEU A 183 -2.72 -31.03 -1.15
CA LEU A 183 -2.92 -29.86 -0.31
C LEU A 183 -2.53 -28.61 -1.08
N VAL A 184 -3.46 -27.68 -1.22
CA VAL A 184 -3.29 -26.42 -1.91
C VAL A 184 -3.43 -25.29 -0.89
N ALA A 185 -2.46 -24.39 -0.81
CA ALA A 185 -2.56 -23.17 -0.01
C ALA A 185 -3.22 -22.07 -0.85
N GLU A 186 -4.31 -21.51 -0.37
CA GLU A 186 -4.89 -20.28 -0.91
C GLU A 186 -4.38 -19.09 -0.13
N ILE A 187 -3.89 -18.08 -0.85
CA ILE A 187 -3.28 -16.89 -0.29
C ILE A 187 -3.87 -15.66 -0.98
N ASN A 188 -4.57 -14.82 -0.23
CA ASN A 188 -5.05 -13.53 -0.71
C ASN A 188 -3.88 -12.53 -0.77
N VAL A 189 -3.40 -12.23 -1.97
CA VAL A 189 -2.20 -11.40 -2.18
C VAL A 189 -2.49 -9.91 -1.96
N CYS A 190 -3.44 -9.37 -2.70
CA CYS A 190 -3.69 -7.94 -2.75
C CYS A 190 -4.80 -7.47 -1.80
N ARG A 191 -5.44 -8.38 -1.08
CA ARG A 191 -6.40 -8.07 -0.03
C ARG A 191 -5.86 -8.53 1.31
N ASP A 192 -5.56 -7.58 2.18
CA ASP A 192 -4.96 -7.83 3.48
C ASP A 192 -5.30 -6.68 4.41
N ALA A 193 -6.39 -6.80 5.11
CA ALA A 193 -6.89 -5.76 6.01
C ALA A 193 -5.90 -5.50 7.16
N LEU A 194 -5.24 -6.53 7.67
CA LEU A 194 -4.28 -6.40 8.77
C LEU A 194 -3.04 -5.62 8.31
N TYR A 195 -2.45 -5.99 7.17
CA TYR A 195 -1.27 -5.31 6.67
C TYR A 195 -1.61 -3.85 6.29
N ALA A 196 -2.72 -3.63 5.60
CA ALA A 196 -3.19 -2.29 5.27
C ALA A 196 -3.41 -1.39 6.49
N SER A 197 -3.84 -1.95 7.61
CA SER A 197 -4.02 -1.20 8.87
C SER A 197 -2.70 -0.81 9.54
N ARG A 198 -1.63 -1.55 9.28
CA ARG A 198 -0.30 -1.37 9.91
C ARG A 198 0.68 -0.60 9.03
N SER A 199 0.48 -0.62 7.72
CA SER A 199 1.29 0.11 6.75
C SER A 199 0.41 0.69 5.64
N THR A 200 0.31 2.01 5.62
CA THR A 200 -0.42 2.70 4.55
C THR A 200 0.39 2.85 3.27
N THR A 201 1.69 2.60 3.31
CA THR A 201 2.58 2.73 2.15
C THR A 201 2.39 1.62 1.13
N VAL A 202 1.86 0.47 1.56
CA VAL A 202 1.60 -0.70 0.70
C VAL A 202 0.21 -0.68 0.06
N CYS A 203 -0.64 0.27 0.47
CA CYS A 203 -2.02 0.34 -0.03
C CYS A 203 -2.10 0.95 -1.42
N LEU A 204 -3.01 0.40 -2.23
CA LEU A 204 -3.41 1.01 -3.49
C LEU A 204 -4.03 2.38 -3.21
N ARG A 205 -3.65 3.40 -4.01
CA ARG A 205 -4.10 4.77 -3.80
C ARG A 205 -5.18 5.17 -4.79
N THR A 206 -6.11 5.97 -4.32
CA THR A 206 -7.06 6.68 -5.19
C THR A 206 -6.39 7.93 -5.78
N GLU A 207 -6.97 8.51 -6.81
CA GLU A 207 -6.53 9.77 -7.40
C GLU A 207 -6.49 10.93 -6.39
N LEU A 208 -7.32 10.87 -5.36
CA LEU A 208 -7.37 11.85 -4.28
C LEU A 208 -6.33 11.60 -3.16
N GLY A 209 -5.49 10.56 -3.32
CA GLY A 209 -4.41 10.22 -2.39
C GLY A 209 -4.85 9.41 -1.17
N GLY A 210 -6.12 9.03 -1.05
CA GLY A 210 -6.62 8.10 -0.04
C GLY A 210 -6.31 6.64 -0.40
N ASN A 211 -6.44 5.72 0.56
CA ASN A 211 -6.37 4.30 0.27
C ASN A 211 -7.63 3.87 -0.51
N TYR A 212 -7.43 3.03 -1.54
CA TYR A 212 -8.55 2.39 -2.20
C TYR A 212 -9.12 1.29 -1.30
N THR A 213 -10.43 1.37 -1.02
CA THR A 213 -11.14 0.44 -0.14
C THR A 213 -12.45 0.00 -0.77
N ASP A 214 -12.87 -1.22 -0.45
CA ASP A 214 -14.21 -1.73 -0.71
C ASP A 214 -14.84 -2.25 0.58
N ASP A 215 -15.94 -3.00 0.47
CA ASP A 215 -16.70 -3.52 1.62
C ASP A 215 -15.88 -4.48 2.50
N GLU A 216 -14.82 -5.09 1.94
CA GLU A 216 -13.94 -6.03 2.65
C GLU A 216 -12.64 -5.38 3.15
N GLY A 217 -12.40 -4.11 2.86
CA GLY A 217 -11.28 -3.34 3.38
C GLY A 217 -10.38 -2.71 2.32
N ALA A 218 -9.16 -2.39 2.71
CA ALA A 218 -8.20 -1.75 1.83
C ALA A 218 -7.51 -2.76 0.92
N TRP A 219 -7.25 -2.33 -0.32
CA TRP A 219 -6.46 -3.07 -1.28
C TRP A 219 -4.99 -2.69 -1.19
N LEU A 220 -4.13 -3.67 -1.35
CA LEU A 220 -2.69 -3.49 -1.45
C LEU A 220 -2.28 -3.29 -2.90
N ASP A 221 -1.23 -2.49 -3.12
CA ASP A 221 -0.72 -2.18 -4.44
C ASP A 221 0.18 -3.31 -4.97
N PRO A 222 -0.22 -4.05 -6.01
CA PRO A 222 0.58 -5.14 -6.57
C PRO A 222 1.93 -4.69 -7.16
N TYR A 223 2.10 -3.39 -7.43
CA TYR A 223 3.37 -2.82 -7.88
C TYR A 223 4.30 -2.43 -6.74
N ASN A 224 3.82 -2.45 -5.50
CA ASN A 224 4.64 -2.13 -4.34
C ASN A 224 5.69 -3.22 -4.11
N THR A 225 6.97 -2.82 -4.02
CA THR A 225 8.10 -3.76 -3.89
C THR A 225 8.05 -4.52 -2.57
N GLU A 226 7.64 -3.86 -1.48
CA GLU A 226 7.55 -4.48 -0.17
C GLU A 226 6.45 -5.56 -0.15
N LEU A 227 5.30 -5.29 -0.78
CA LEU A 227 4.25 -6.29 -0.94
C LEU A 227 4.75 -7.50 -1.73
N ARG A 228 5.44 -7.28 -2.86
CA ARG A 228 5.96 -8.38 -3.69
C ARG A 228 7.04 -9.23 -3.02
N GLN A 229 7.73 -8.69 -2.02
CA GLN A 229 8.66 -9.45 -1.20
C GLN A 229 7.99 -10.20 -0.04
N TYR A 230 6.79 -9.77 0.32
CA TYR A 230 6.00 -10.39 1.37
C TYR A 230 5.28 -11.65 0.88
N VAL A 231 4.87 -11.66 -0.38
CA VAL A 231 4.13 -12.75 -1.03
C VAL A 231 5.06 -13.61 -1.86
#